data_acbd9b2d0a140f3547d42987db6b17b7
#
_entry.id   acbd9b2d0a140f3547d42987db6b17b7
#
_cell.length_a   1.000
_cell.length_b   1.000
_cell.length_c   1.000
_cell.angle_alpha   90.00
_cell.angle_beta   90.00
_cell.angle_gamma   90.00
#
_symmetry.space_group_name_H-M   'P 1'
#
loop_
_entity.id
_entity.type
_entity.pdbx_description
1 polymer ?
#
loop_
_entity_poly.entity_id
_entity_poly.type
_entity_poly.pdbx_seq_one_letter_code
_entity_poly.pdbx_strand_id
1 'polypeptide(L)'
;MAGCAAWVPSSLAAGAPVDQATDAQKKEAQTLFLDAKKSFDEKQLEKALTGFRASYDAVASPNSLLMVARTLVALDRIEEAYTVYEEATRIAQEAAAKNKKYEPAVEAAKKEFEDLRPRVALVTIEVVGATPDTELFVNDQPVARDHWGKEMPMRIGAASVTAKATGKPDFQQDLTISGGTSTQRIDLQTFWAPAPPPPVDTTSEAKADGSVDLLGLDKRTWAYIAGGVGAAGIVTFGVFGAMNRSKFNSLEDDCPNSVCLTDRSDDIDAGKRYQTIANVGLVVGVVGLGTGTVLYLLSDDKGREQPTTQVGVGPGSVTVQGTF
;
A
#
# COMPACT_ATOMS: atom_id res chain seq x y z
N MET A 1 -20.71 6.77 -17.57
CA MET A 1 -20.41 7.63 -16.41
C MET A 1 -20.71 6.81 -15.18
N ALA A 2 -19.70 6.10 -14.64
CA ALA A 2 -19.83 5.34 -13.40
C ALA A 2 -19.66 6.35 -12.26
N GLY A 3 -20.70 6.53 -11.44
CA GLY A 3 -20.63 7.40 -10.27
C GLY A 3 -19.62 6.85 -9.29
N CYS A 4 -18.54 7.59 -9.05
CA CYS A 4 -17.61 7.34 -7.96
C CYS A 4 -18.39 7.48 -6.65
N ALA A 5 -18.76 6.35 -6.04
CA ALA A 5 -19.24 6.35 -4.66
C ALA A 5 -18.02 6.69 -3.79
N ALA A 6 -18.00 7.92 -3.25
CA ALA A 6 -17.04 8.31 -2.24
C ALA A 6 -17.14 7.32 -1.07
N TRP A 7 -16.00 6.86 -0.55
CA TRP A 7 -15.91 6.21 0.75
C TRP A 7 -16.16 7.25 1.83
N VAL A 8 -17.41 7.69 1.89
CA VAL A 8 -17.99 8.32 3.05
C VAL A 8 -18.56 7.15 3.82
N PRO A 9 -18.21 6.89 5.09
CA PRO A 9 -19.12 6.16 5.93
C PRO A 9 -20.40 6.98 5.86
N SER A 10 -21.34 6.54 5.02
CA SER A 10 -22.65 7.12 5.01
C SER A 10 -23.11 6.95 6.45
N SER A 11 -23.13 8.05 7.21
CA SER A 11 -23.88 8.06 8.45
C SER A 11 -25.28 7.62 8.01
N LEU A 12 -25.57 6.32 8.25
CA LEU A 12 -26.88 5.79 7.98
C LEU A 12 -27.82 6.70 8.76
N ALA A 13 -28.67 7.45 8.07
CA ALA A 13 -29.65 8.27 8.74
C ALA A 13 -30.53 7.28 9.51
N ALA A 14 -30.32 7.19 10.81
CA ALA A 14 -31.09 6.27 11.63
C ALA A 14 -32.51 6.80 11.76
N GLY A 15 -33.48 5.98 11.38
CA GLY A 15 -34.89 6.24 11.67
C GLY A 15 -35.19 6.29 13.17
N ALA A 16 -36.43 6.45 13.52
CA ALA A 16 -36.84 6.42 14.94
C ALA A 16 -36.43 5.08 15.59
N PRO A 17 -35.91 5.11 16.83
CA PRO A 17 -35.67 3.89 17.61
C PRO A 17 -36.91 2.99 17.63
N VAL A 18 -36.74 1.68 17.60
CA VAL A 18 -37.84 0.70 17.50
C VAL A 18 -38.92 0.83 18.58
N ASP A 19 -38.56 1.32 19.75
CA ASP A 19 -39.47 1.57 20.88
C ASP A 19 -40.24 2.89 20.76
N GLN A 20 -39.77 3.84 19.91
CA GLN A 20 -40.37 5.16 19.69
C GLN A 20 -41.09 5.28 18.35
N ALA A 21 -40.84 4.34 17.43
CA ALA A 21 -41.45 4.33 16.11
C ALA A 21 -42.97 4.09 16.16
N THR A 22 -43.71 4.82 15.36
CA THR A 22 -45.16 4.63 15.20
C THR A 22 -45.48 3.32 14.48
N ASP A 23 -46.71 2.83 14.60
CA ASP A 23 -47.11 1.58 13.92
C ASP A 23 -47.08 1.74 12.38
N ALA A 24 -47.32 2.93 11.85
CA ALA A 24 -47.15 3.23 10.43
C ALA A 24 -45.70 3.08 9.98
N GLN A 25 -44.73 3.67 10.71
CA GLN A 25 -43.29 3.54 10.44
C GLN A 25 -42.82 2.09 10.56
N LYS A 26 -43.30 1.34 11.56
CA LYS A 26 -42.95 -0.08 11.72
C LYS A 26 -43.47 -0.91 10.54
N LYS A 27 -44.68 -0.65 10.06
CA LYS A 27 -45.26 -1.34 8.90
C LYS A 27 -44.50 -1.02 7.61
N GLU A 28 -44.12 0.24 7.42
CA GLU A 28 -43.31 0.68 6.28
C GLU A 28 -41.94 0.00 6.29
N ALA A 29 -41.21 0.09 7.44
CA ALA A 29 -39.89 -0.56 7.60
C ALA A 29 -39.97 -2.07 7.37
N GLN A 30 -41.06 -2.74 7.84
CA GLN A 30 -41.26 -4.16 7.61
C GLN A 30 -41.47 -4.48 6.13
N THR A 31 -42.24 -3.69 5.41
CA THR A 31 -42.48 -3.88 3.96
C THR A 31 -41.15 -3.75 3.20
N LEU A 32 -40.40 -2.67 3.45
CA LEU A 32 -39.06 -2.45 2.86
C LEU A 32 -38.11 -3.59 3.17
N PHE A 33 -38.12 -4.09 4.41
CA PHE A 33 -37.27 -5.22 4.81
C PHE A 33 -37.61 -6.49 4.04
N LEU A 34 -38.89 -6.82 3.88
CA LEU A 34 -39.32 -8.04 3.19
C LEU A 34 -39.00 -7.99 1.68
N ASP A 35 -39.16 -6.83 1.06
CA ASP A 35 -38.80 -6.61 -0.35
C ASP A 35 -37.29 -6.69 -0.55
N ALA A 36 -36.54 -6.10 0.36
CA ALA A 36 -35.07 -6.20 0.36
C ALA A 36 -34.60 -7.64 0.54
N LYS A 37 -35.24 -8.38 1.47
CA LYS A 37 -34.92 -9.79 1.70
C LYS A 37 -35.16 -10.63 0.44
N LYS A 38 -36.27 -10.42 -0.26
CA LYS A 38 -36.53 -11.07 -1.55
C LYS A 38 -35.42 -10.75 -2.56
N SER A 39 -35.03 -9.48 -2.69
CA SER A 39 -33.93 -9.08 -3.58
C SER A 39 -32.60 -9.73 -3.18
N PHE A 40 -32.32 -9.89 -1.89
CA PHE A 40 -31.14 -10.58 -1.39
C PHE A 40 -31.13 -12.07 -1.76
N ASP A 41 -32.25 -12.75 -1.56
CA ASP A 41 -32.44 -14.16 -1.89
C ASP A 41 -32.31 -14.40 -3.41
N GLU A 42 -32.75 -13.43 -4.22
CA GLU A 42 -32.58 -13.40 -5.69
C GLU A 42 -31.17 -12.95 -6.16
N LYS A 43 -30.22 -12.71 -5.24
CA LYS A 43 -28.85 -12.23 -5.52
C LYS A 43 -28.78 -10.83 -6.16
N GLN A 44 -29.85 -10.05 -6.07
CA GLN A 44 -29.87 -8.63 -6.46
C GLN A 44 -29.30 -7.78 -5.31
N LEU A 45 -27.99 -7.96 -5.01
CA LEU A 45 -27.39 -7.50 -3.76
C LEU A 45 -27.41 -5.96 -3.59
N GLU A 46 -27.14 -5.18 -4.65
CA GLU A 46 -27.20 -3.71 -4.57
C GLU A 46 -28.60 -3.19 -4.30
N LYS A 47 -29.61 -3.83 -4.91
CA LYS A 47 -31.01 -3.51 -4.65
C LYS A 47 -31.42 -3.91 -3.22
N ALA A 48 -30.95 -5.06 -2.75
CA ALA A 48 -31.16 -5.50 -1.38
C ALA A 48 -30.54 -4.53 -0.38
N LEU A 49 -29.28 -4.09 -0.63
CA LEU A 49 -28.59 -3.11 0.21
C LEU A 49 -29.38 -1.80 0.33
N THR A 50 -29.86 -1.27 -0.81
CA THR A 50 -30.69 -0.07 -0.83
C THR A 50 -31.99 -0.25 -0.04
N GLY A 51 -32.66 -1.38 -0.19
CA GLY A 51 -33.89 -1.68 0.53
C GLY A 51 -33.69 -1.88 2.04
N PHE A 52 -32.62 -2.57 2.46
CA PHE A 52 -32.30 -2.72 3.90
C PHE A 52 -31.91 -1.40 4.54
N ARG A 53 -31.18 -0.52 3.83
CA ARG A 53 -30.89 0.85 4.29
C ARG A 53 -32.19 1.65 4.44
N ALA A 54 -33.06 1.64 3.45
CA ALA A 54 -34.35 2.32 3.54
C ALA A 54 -35.21 1.79 4.70
N SER A 55 -35.20 0.47 4.96
CA SER A 55 -35.86 -0.10 6.13
C SER A 55 -35.28 0.42 7.46
N TYR A 56 -33.95 0.57 7.54
CA TYR A 56 -33.26 1.11 8.72
C TYR A 56 -33.54 2.62 8.87
N ASP A 57 -33.59 3.36 7.79
CA ASP A 57 -33.93 4.80 7.76
C ASP A 57 -35.37 5.07 8.19
N ALA A 58 -36.30 4.13 7.92
CA ALA A 58 -37.68 4.22 8.39
C ALA A 58 -37.78 3.93 9.90
N VAL A 59 -37.10 2.87 10.36
CA VAL A 59 -37.01 2.49 11.78
C VAL A 59 -35.63 1.90 12.02
N ALA A 60 -34.89 2.43 13.01
CA ALA A 60 -33.58 1.95 13.42
C ALA A 60 -33.64 0.55 14.02
N SER A 61 -33.98 -0.44 13.19
CA SER A 61 -34.10 -1.84 13.59
C SER A 61 -32.72 -2.54 13.56
N PRO A 62 -32.32 -3.25 14.64
CA PRO A 62 -31.11 -4.06 14.62
C PRO A 62 -31.08 -5.08 13.49
N ASN A 63 -32.24 -5.68 13.17
CA ASN A 63 -32.34 -6.68 12.11
C ASN A 63 -32.11 -6.08 10.72
N SER A 64 -32.58 -4.86 10.45
CA SER A 64 -32.34 -4.17 9.19
C SER A 64 -30.85 -3.83 9.04
N LEU A 65 -30.22 -3.31 10.09
CA LEU A 65 -28.80 -2.96 10.06
C LEU A 65 -27.92 -4.21 9.94
N LEU A 66 -28.23 -5.31 10.61
CA LEU A 66 -27.55 -6.59 10.46
C LEU A 66 -27.62 -7.10 9.01
N MET A 67 -28.79 -6.95 8.35
CA MET A 67 -28.93 -7.33 6.94
C MET A 67 -28.14 -6.39 6.01
N VAL A 68 -28.01 -5.10 6.32
CA VAL A 68 -27.10 -4.19 5.61
C VAL A 68 -25.68 -4.74 5.67
N ALA A 69 -25.15 -5.08 6.89
CA ALA A 69 -23.82 -5.61 7.07
C ALA A 69 -23.59 -6.92 6.28
N ARG A 70 -24.54 -7.87 6.36
CA ARG A 70 -24.47 -9.12 5.59
C ARG A 70 -24.47 -8.90 4.08
N THR A 71 -25.25 -7.93 3.60
CA THR A 71 -25.31 -7.61 2.19
C THR A 71 -24.01 -6.97 1.72
N LEU A 72 -23.37 -6.12 2.53
CA LEU A 72 -22.05 -5.55 2.25
C LEU A 72 -20.98 -6.65 2.17
N VAL A 73 -20.99 -7.64 3.08
CA VAL A 73 -20.10 -8.80 2.97
C VAL A 73 -20.34 -9.58 1.68
N ALA A 74 -21.59 -9.79 1.30
CA ALA A 74 -21.94 -10.48 0.06
C ALA A 74 -21.51 -9.72 -1.19
N LEU A 75 -21.41 -8.38 -1.13
CA LEU A 75 -20.89 -7.50 -2.15
C LEU A 75 -19.34 -7.35 -2.11
N ASP A 76 -18.68 -8.05 -1.20
CA ASP A 76 -17.24 -7.94 -0.92
C ASP A 76 -16.80 -6.51 -0.49
N ARG A 77 -17.71 -5.70 0.04
CA ARG A 77 -17.46 -4.35 0.61
C ARG A 77 -17.10 -4.47 2.08
N ILE A 78 -15.94 -5.06 2.35
CA ILE A 78 -15.53 -5.56 3.69
C ILE A 78 -15.32 -4.44 4.69
N GLU A 79 -14.72 -3.33 4.25
CA GLU A 79 -14.41 -2.17 5.08
C GLU A 79 -15.69 -1.50 5.59
N GLU A 80 -16.68 -1.35 4.70
CA GLU A 80 -17.98 -0.83 5.09
C GLU A 80 -18.73 -1.80 6.00
N ALA A 81 -18.68 -3.11 5.67
CA ALA A 81 -19.33 -4.14 6.49
C ALA A 81 -18.78 -4.12 7.93
N TYR A 82 -17.47 -3.91 8.11
CA TYR A 82 -16.85 -3.83 9.42
C TYR A 82 -17.48 -2.71 10.26
N THR A 83 -17.56 -1.51 9.72
CA THR A 83 -18.16 -0.36 10.42
C THR A 83 -19.65 -0.57 10.71
N VAL A 84 -20.37 -1.19 9.76
CA VAL A 84 -21.81 -1.47 9.96
C VAL A 84 -22.04 -2.56 10.98
N TYR A 85 -21.20 -3.60 11.06
CA TYR A 85 -21.31 -4.63 12.12
C TYR A 85 -21.02 -4.07 13.51
N GLU A 86 -20.05 -3.17 13.63
CA GLU A 86 -19.76 -2.49 14.91
C GLU A 86 -21.00 -1.73 15.38
N GLU A 87 -21.61 -0.94 14.50
CA GLU A 87 -22.82 -0.19 14.80
C GLU A 87 -24.03 -1.11 15.02
N ALA A 88 -24.20 -2.18 14.22
CA ALA A 88 -25.27 -3.16 14.38
C ALA A 88 -25.20 -3.85 15.75
N THR A 89 -23.99 -4.17 16.23
CA THR A 89 -23.76 -4.75 17.54
C THR A 89 -24.21 -3.80 18.64
N ARG A 90 -23.84 -2.52 18.55
CA ARG A 90 -24.23 -1.48 19.51
C ARG A 90 -25.75 -1.29 19.54
N ILE A 91 -26.39 -1.11 18.38
CA ILE A 91 -27.84 -0.90 18.25
C ILE A 91 -28.61 -2.13 18.73
N ALA A 92 -28.12 -3.35 18.43
CA ALA A 92 -28.76 -4.58 18.89
C ALA A 92 -28.71 -4.69 20.43
N GLN A 93 -27.58 -4.35 21.07
CA GLN A 93 -27.45 -4.34 22.53
C GLN A 93 -28.40 -3.34 23.19
N GLU A 94 -28.49 -2.11 22.64
CA GLU A 94 -29.41 -1.09 23.14
C GLU A 94 -30.89 -1.54 23.02
N ALA A 95 -31.24 -2.15 21.88
CA ALA A 95 -32.59 -2.66 21.66
C ALA A 95 -32.92 -3.89 22.57
N ALA A 96 -31.97 -4.80 22.78
CA ALA A 96 -32.12 -5.98 23.63
C ALA A 96 -32.27 -5.60 25.11
N ALA A 97 -31.58 -4.54 25.57
CA ALA A 97 -31.75 -4.01 26.93
C ALA A 97 -33.20 -3.57 27.20
N LYS A 98 -33.92 -3.10 26.16
CA LYS A 98 -35.33 -2.70 26.26
C LYS A 98 -36.28 -3.84 25.95
N ASN A 99 -35.89 -4.78 25.08
CA ASN A 99 -36.74 -5.88 24.64
C ASN A 99 -35.92 -7.10 24.25
N LYS A 100 -36.04 -8.17 25.06
CA LYS A 100 -35.29 -9.43 24.87
C LYS A 100 -35.46 -10.10 23.50
N LYS A 101 -36.50 -9.78 22.74
CA LYS A 101 -36.68 -10.29 21.37
C LYS A 101 -35.51 -9.98 20.44
N TYR A 102 -34.65 -9.00 20.77
CA TYR A 102 -33.46 -8.61 19.99
C TYR A 102 -32.17 -9.31 20.46
N GLU A 103 -32.20 -10.13 21.53
CA GLU A 103 -31.04 -10.93 21.95
C GLU A 103 -30.45 -11.77 20.80
N PRO A 104 -31.24 -12.46 19.97
CA PRO A 104 -30.68 -13.17 18.80
C PRO A 104 -29.95 -12.28 17.80
N ALA A 105 -30.37 -11.01 17.65
CA ALA A 105 -29.66 -10.06 16.79
C ALA A 105 -28.31 -9.64 17.39
N VAL A 106 -28.21 -9.52 18.71
CA VAL A 106 -26.95 -9.26 19.41
C VAL A 106 -25.95 -10.39 19.16
N GLU A 107 -26.39 -11.64 19.39
CA GLU A 107 -25.54 -12.82 19.22
C GLU A 107 -25.07 -12.96 17.76
N ALA A 108 -25.99 -12.77 16.80
CA ALA A 108 -25.65 -12.84 15.37
C ALA A 108 -24.66 -11.73 14.98
N ALA A 109 -24.92 -10.47 15.39
CA ALA A 109 -24.06 -9.34 15.06
C ALA A 109 -22.65 -9.51 15.63
N LYS A 110 -22.53 -9.91 16.92
CA LYS A 110 -21.23 -10.17 17.55
C LYS A 110 -20.46 -11.27 16.86
N LYS A 111 -21.11 -12.42 16.63
CA LYS A 111 -20.46 -13.56 16.00
C LYS A 111 -19.96 -13.20 14.60
N GLU A 112 -20.80 -12.61 13.78
CA GLU A 112 -20.46 -12.27 12.40
C GLU A 112 -19.40 -11.16 12.34
N PHE A 113 -19.40 -10.23 13.28
CA PHE A 113 -18.34 -9.24 13.43
C PHE A 113 -17.00 -9.88 13.78
N GLU A 114 -16.97 -10.81 14.75
CA GLU A 114 -15.74 -11.55 15.09
C GLU A 114 -15.24 -12.40 13.90
N ASP A 115 -16.14 -13.00 13.13
CA ASP A 115 -15.79 -13.76 11.92
C ASP A 115 -15.19 -12.85 10.81
N LEU A 116 -15.56 -11.57 10.80
CA LEU A 116 -15.05 -10.58 9.84
C LEU A 116 -13.68 -9.98 10.24
N ARG A 117 -13.43 -9.80 11.55
CA ARG A 117 -12.22 -9.13 12.09
C ARG A 117 -10.89 -9.64 11.50
N PRO A 118 -10.67 -10.94 11.29
CA PRO A 118 -9.41 -11.43 10.71
C PRO A 118 -9.12 -10.94 9.29
N ARG A 119 -10.12 -10.39 8.59
CA ARG A 119 -10.00 -9.89 7.21
C ARG A 119 -9.69 -8.40 7.14
N VAL A 120 -9.67 -7.71 8.27
CA VAL A 120 -9.58 -6.25 8.38
C VAL A 120 -8.46 -5.86 9.35
N ALA A 121 -7.72 -4.82 9.00
CA ALA A 121 -6.81 -4.12 9.89
C ALA A 121 -7.36 -2.71 10.17
N LEU A 122 -7.03 -2.14 11.32
CA LEU A 122 -7.30 -0.74 11.63
C LEU A 122 -6.06 0.08 11.26
N VAL A 123 -6.21 0.99 10.30
CA VAL A 123 -5.09 1.76 9.75
C VAL A 123 -5.34 3.25 9.98
N THR A 124 -4.36 3.93 10.54
CA THR A 124 -4.33 5.39 10.62
C THR A 124 -3.46 5.93 9.50
N ILE A 125 -3.99 6.80 8.65
CA ILE A 125 -3.21 7.47 7.60
C ILE A 125 -2.90 8.90 8.04
N GLU A 126 -1.63 9.15 8.35
CA GLU A 126 -1.13 10.48 8.67
C GLU A 126 -0.59 11.15 7.40
N VAL A 127 -1.14 12.30 7.03
CA VAL A 127 -0.72 13.05 5.85
C VAL A 127 0.02 14.30 6.26
N VAL A 128 1.29 14.41 5.86
CA VAL A 128 2.17 15.56 6.16
C VAL A 128 2.39 16.38 4.89
N GLY A 129 2.31 17.71 4.99
CA GLY A 129 2.55 18.60 3.86
C GLY A 129 1.36 18.73 2.89
N ALA A 130 0.17 18.32 3.30
CA ALA A 130 -1.04 18.50 2.52
C ALA A 130 -1.42 19.98 2.38
N THR A 131 -1.85 20.38 1.19
CA THR A 131 -2.45 21.69 0.90
C THR A 131 -3.96 21.68 1.18
N PRO A 132 -4.64 22.82 1.25
CA PRO A 132 -6.10 22.87 1.50
C PRO A 132 -6.93 22.11 0.46
N ASP A 133 -6.45 22.02 -0.78
CA ASP A 133 -7.08 21.34 -1.92
C ASP A 133 -6.55 19.91 -2.15
N THR A 134 -5.76 19.37 -1.21
CA THR A 134 -5.29 17.97 -1.32
C THR A 134 -6.45 17.01 -1.14
N GLU A 135 -6.61 16.12 -2.10
CA GLU A 135 -7.52 14.97 -2.08
C GLU A 135 -6.70 13.69 -1.86
N LEU A 136 -7.17 12.83 -0.97
CA LEU A 136 -6.56 11.55 -0.67
C LEU A 136 -7.47 10.41 -1.12
N PHE A 137 -6.90 9.40 -1.76
CA PHE A 137 -7.59 8.20 -2.20
C PHE A 137 -6.88 6.96 -1.66
N VAL A 138 -7.66 5.96 -1.29
CA VAL A 138 -7.19 4.62 -0.95
C VAL A 138 -7.91 3.63 -1.84
N ASN A 139 -7.17 2.85 -2.65
CA ASN A 139 -7.73 1.95 -3.66
C ASN A 139 -8.76 2.67 -4.55
N ASP A 140 -8.41 3.87 -5.03
CA ASP A 140 -9.26 4.77 -5.84
C ASP A 140 -10.52 5.29 -5.14
N GLN A 141 -10.72 5.01 -3.85
CA GLN A 141 -11.82 5.53 -3.06
C GLN A 141 -11.37 6.80 -2.31
N PRO A 142 -12.08 7.92 -2.45
CA PRO A 142 -11.71 9.15 -1.77
C PRO A 142 -11.88 9.02 -0.26
N VAL A 143 -10.87 9.46 0.49
CA VAL A 143 -10.86 9.51 1.95
C VAL A 143 -11.11 10.93 2.40
N ALA A 144 -12.22 11.16 3.07
CA ALA A 144 -12.59 12.47 3.58
C ALA A 144 -11.53 12.99 4.57
N ARG A 145 -11.27 14.29 4.53
CA ARG A 145 -10.17 14.92 5.28
C ARG A 145 -10.31 14.76 6.80
N ASP A 146 -11.53 14.68 7.29
CA ASP A 146 -11.84 14.46 8.71
C ASP A 146 -11.52 13.04 9.20
N HIS A 147 -11.20 12.11 8.29
CA HIS A 147 -10.72 10.77 8.61
C HIS A 147 -9.19 10.67 8.63
N TRP A 148 -8.46 11.69 8.16
CA TRP A 148 -7.01 11.69 8.21
C TRP A 148 -6.54 11.71 9.68
N GLY A 149 -5.58 10.85 10.01
CA GLY A 149 -5.12 10.69 11.38
C GLY A 149 -6.08 9.95 12.31
N LYS A 150 -7.18 9.39 11.78
CA LYS A 150 -8.08 8.51 12.52
C LYS A 150 -7.96 7.06 12.04
N GLU A 151 -8.24 6.13 12.93
CA GLU A 151 -8.32 4.72 12.58
C GLU A 151 -9.46 4.47 11.60
N MET A 152 -9.17 3.75 10.52
CA MET A 152 -10.15 3.30 9.54
C MET A 152 -9.94 1.82 9.23
N PRO A 153 -11.02 1.05 9.03
CA PRO A 153 -10.91 -0.34 8.63
C PRO A 153 -10.40 -0.41 7.19
N MET A 154 -9.37 -1.23 6.98
CA MET A 154 -8.82 -1.54 5.67
C MET A 154 -8.67 -3.04 5.51
N ARG A 155 -8.96 -3.56 4.32
CA ARG A 155 -8.72 -4.96 3.99
C ARG A 155 -7.24 -5.29 4.11
N ILE A 156 -6.93 -6.46 4.70
CA ILE A 156 -5.57 -6.99 4.75
C ILE A 156 -5.13 -7.35 3.32
N GLY A 157 -3.89 -6.99 2.97
CA GLY A 157 -3.31 -7.22 1.65
C GLY A 157 -2.73 -5.96 1.02
N ALA A 158 -2.65 -5.94 -0.32
CA ALA A 158 -2.16 -4.80 -1.07
C ALA A 158 -3.19 -3.66 -1.05
N ALA A 159 -2.72 -2.44 -0.87
CA ALA A 159 -3.50 -1.22 -0.98
C ALA A 159 -2.67 -0.13 -1.68
N SER A 160 -3.32 0.77 -2.41
CA SER A 160 -2.67 1.91 -3.04
C SER A 160 -3.22 3.20 -2.42
N VAL A 161 -2.32 4.11 -2.06
CA VAL A 161 -2.67 5.46 -1.60
C VAL A 161 -2.24 6.45 -2.66
N THR A 162 -3.19 7.28 -3.08
CA THR A 162 -2.94 8.37 -4.04
C THR A 162 -3.32 9.70 -3.40
N ALA A 163 -2.46 10.72 -3.55
CA ALA A 163 -2.79 12.08 -3.16
C ALA A 163 -2.66 13.02 -4.36
N LYS A 164 -3.66 13.88 -4.55
CA LYS A 164 -3.74 14.86 -5.64
C LYS A 164 -3.96 16.25 -5.10
N ALA A 165 -3.31 17.25 -5.71
CA ALA A 165 -3.54 18.66 -5.42
C ALA A 165 -3.27 19.51 -6.68
N THR A 166 -3.94 20.66 -6.77
CA THR A 166 -3.82 21.54 -7.93
C THR A 166 -2.38 22.02 -8.13
N GLY A 167 -1.86 21.81 -9.35
CA GLY A 167 -0.51 22.23 -9.70
C GLY A 167 0.62 21.41 -9.05
N LYS A 168 0.30 20.28 -8.45
CA LYS A 168 1.27 19.32 -7.91
C LYS A 168 1.23 18.02 -8.71
N PRO A 169 2.35 17.30 -8.82
CA PRO A 169 2.34 15.95 -9.38
C PRO A 169 1.54 15.01 -8.48
N ASP A 170 0.84 14.06 -9.10
CA ASP A 170 0.12 13.02 -8.36
C ASP A 170 1.11 12.19 -7.54
N PHE A 171 0.84 12.07 -6.24
CA PHE A 171 1.56 11.15 -5.35
C PHE A 171 0.89 9.79 -5.39
N GLN A 172 1.67 8.73 -5.48
CA GLN A 172 1.19 7.36 -5.35
C GLN A 172 2.16 6.53 -4.52
N GLN A 173 1.60 5.73 -3.62
CA GLN A 173 2.35 4.81 -2.78
C GLN A 173 1.58 3.51 -2.61
N ASP A 174 2.22 2.38 -2.92
CA ASP A 174 1.67 1.07 -2.63
C ASP A 174 2.01 0.65 -1.20
N LEU A 175 1.02 0.12 -0.50
CA LEU A 175 1.12 -0.33 0.87
C LEU A 175 0.79 -1.82 0.96
N THR A 176 1.37 -2.49 1.94
CA THR A 176 0.96 -3.83 2.35
C THR A 176 0.34 -3.74 3.73
N ILE A 177 -0.96 -3.93 3.82
CA ILE A 177 -1.72 -3.88 5.06
C ILE A 177 -1.65 -5.24 5.74
N SER A 178 -1.02 -5.29 6.89
CA SER A 178 -0.97 -6.47 7.77
C SER A 178 -2.08 -6.41 8.81
N GLY A 179 -2.47 -7.54 9.39
CA GLY A 179 -3.48 -7.59 10.45
C GLY A 179 -3.10 -6.78 11.70
N GLY A 180 -4.09 -6.34 12.45
CA GLY A 180 -3.93 -5.52 13.65
C GLY A 180 -4.10 -4.03 13.40
N THR A 181 -3.50 -3.20 14.27
CA THR A 181 -3.51 -1.73 14.14
C THR A 181 -2.17 -1.23 13.63
N SER A 182 -2.17 -0.31 12.68
CA SER A 182 -0.95 0.29 12.13
C SER A 182 -1.16 1.75 11.74
N THR A 183 -0.05 2.52 11.73
CA THR A 183 -0.05 3.91 11.24
C THR A 183 0.79 3.97 9.96
N GLN A 184 0.23 4.56 8.92
CA GLN A 184 0.87 4.82 7.64
C GLN A 184 1.09 6.31 7.49
N ARG A 185 2.33 6.73 7.30
CA ARG A 185 2.69 8.14 7.10
C ARG A 185 2.90 8.43 5.63
N ILE A 186 2.15 9.40 5.11
CA ILE A 186 2.25 9.91 3.75
C ILE A 186 2.91 11.29 3.82
N ASP A 187 4.14 11.40 3.32
CA ASP A 187 4.92 12.63 3.36
C ASP A 187 4.88 13.35 2.00
N LEU A 188 3.88 14.19 1.84
CA LEU A 188 3.72 15.04 0.66
C LEU A 188 4.66 16.25 0.70
N GLN A 189 5.13 16.66 1.89
CA GLN A 189 6.03 17.78 2.04
C GLN A 189 7.35 17.53 1.32
N THR A 190 7.92 16.33 1.52
CA THR A 190 9.15 15.93 0.84
C THR A 190 8.93 15.68 -0.64
N PHE A 191 7.82 15.03 -1.00
CA PHE A 191 7.49 14.70 -2.38
C PHE A 191 7.20 15.94 -3.24
N TRP A 192 6.47 16.92 -2.70
CA TRP A 192 6.12 18.17 -3.39
C TRP A 192 7.12 19.30 -3.14
N ALA A 193 8.20 19.06 -2.38
CA ALA A 193 9.26 20.04 -2.25
C ALA A 193 9.81 20.40 -3.65
N PRO A 194 10.10 21.68 -3.94
CA PRO A 194 10.85 22.02 -5.12
C PRO A 194 12.13 21.20 -5.15
N ALA A 195 12.47 20.64 -6.32
CA ALA A 195 13.76 20.00 -6.46
C ALA A 195 14.83 20.97 -5.89
N PRO A 196 15.75 20.51 -5.04
CA PRO A 196 16.82 21.37 -4.57
C PRO A 196 17.42 22.05 -5.80
N PRO A 197 17.67 23.37 -5.77
CA PRO A 197 18.27 24.04 -6.90
C PRO A 197 19.50 23.22 -7.30
N PRO A 198 19.74 23.01 -8.61
CA PRO A 198 20.96 22.35 -9.03
C PRO A 198 22.09 23.05 -8.29
N PRO A 199 23.08 22.31 -7.75
CA PRO A 199 24.17 22.91 -7.04
C PRO A 199 24.65 24.09 -7.88
N VAL A 200 24.60 25.30 -7.32
CA VAL A 200 25.10 26.48 -8.00
C VAL A 200 26.54 26.17 -8.24
N ASP A 201 26.89 25.91 -9.51
CA ASP A 201 28.27 25.86 -9.92
C ASP A 201 28.86 27.23 -9.62
N THR A 202 29.37 27.39 -8.40
CA THR A 202 30.41 28.37 -8.12
C THR A 202 31.64 27.88 -8.85
N THR A 203 31.59 27.95 -10.17
CA THR A 203 32.76 27.82 -11.01
C THR A 203 33.56 29.09 -10.85
N SER A 204 34.27 29.23 -9.75
CA SER A 204 35.65 29.67 -9.85
C SER A 204 36.31 28.68 -10.77
N GLU A 205 36.91 29.15 -11.86
CA GLU A 205 37.74 28.38 -12.77
C GLU A 205 38.85 27.65 -11.98
N ALA A 206 38.52 26.54 -11.37
CA ALA A 206 39.46 25.53 -10.95
C ALA A 206 39.41 24.47 -12.04
N LYS A 207 40.47 24.43 -12.85
CA LYS A 207 40.83 23.40 -13.81
C LYS A 207 40.22 22.07 -13.41
N ALA A 208 39.24 21.56 -14.19
CA ALA A 208 38.63 20.28 -13.98
C ALA A 208 39.65 19.16 -14.10
N ASP A 209 40.27 18.82 -12.97
CA ASP A 209 40.88 17.51 -12.77
C ASP A 209 39.79 16.63 -12.13
N GLY A 210 39.08 15.87 -12.96
CA GLY A 210 37.87 15.16 -12.65
C GLY A 210 38.09 13.88 -11.82
N SER A 211 38.66 14.00 -10.64
CA SER A 211 38.71 12.92 -9.67
C SER A 211 37.79 13.24 -8.49
N VAL A 212 36.63 12.53 -8.41
CA VAL A 212 35.83 12.47 -7.19
C VAL A 212 36.61 11.55 -6.25
N ASP A 213 37.47 12.15 -5.45
CA ASP A 213 38.32 11.45 -4.49
C ASP A 213 37.53 11.24 -3.19
N LEU A 214 36.51 10.38 -3.22
CA LEU A 214 35.87 9.85 -2.02
C LEU A 214 36.73 8.71 -1.50
N LEU A 215 37.59 8.97 -0.53
CA LEU A 215 38.54 8.04 0.09
C LEU A 215 39.85 7.77 -0.69
N GLY A 216 40.29 8.61 -1.60
CA GLY A 216 41.59 8.44 -2.27
C GLY A 216 41.68 7.22 -3.21
N LEU A 217 40.56 6.69 -3.67
CA LEU A 217 40.49 5.51 -4.53
C LEU A 217 40.20 5.89 -5.98
N ASP A 218 40.97 5.33 -6.92
CA ASP A 218 40.80 5.54 -8.36
C ASP A 218 39.39 5.06 -8.85
N LYS A 219 38.85 5.72 -9.89
CA LYS A 219 37.55 5.39 -10.50
C LYS A 219 37.41 3.92 -10.90
N ARG A 220 38.49 3.30 -11.34
CA ARG A 220 38.52 1.86 -11.64
C ARG A 220 38.32 1.00 -10.39
N THR A 221 38.93 1.39 -9.28
CA THR A 221 38.76 0.70 -8.01
C THR A 221 37.31 0.76 -7.54
N TRP A 222 36.66 1.91 -7.68
CA TRP A 222 35.21 2.03 -7.40
C TRP A 222 34.33 1.18 -8.33
N ALA A 223 34.66 1.06 -9.61
CA ALA A 223 33.97 0.19 -10.55
C ALA A 223 34.07 -1.29 -10.12
N TYR A 224 35.23 -1.73 -9.67
CA TYR A 224 35.44 -3.10 -9.18
C TYR A 224 34.72 -3.35 -7.86
N ILE A 225 34.70 -2.38 -6.93
CA ILE A 225 33.95 -2.49 -5.66
C ILE A 225 32.45 -2.60 -5.94
N ALA A 226 31.90 -1.69 -6.76
CA ALA A 226 30.49 -1.70 -7.12
C ALA A 226 30.12 -3.00 -7.88
N GLY A 227 30.93 -3.42 -8.85
CA GLY A 227 30.74 -4.67 -9.58
C GLY A 227 30.81 -5.91 -8.67
N GLY A 228 31.78 -5.92 -7.74
CA GLY A 228 31.94 -7.00 -6.76
C GLY A 228 30.76 -7.15 -5.81
N VAL A 229 30.25 -6.03 -5.27
CA VAL A 229 29.02 -6.00 -4.46
C VAL A 229 27.82 -6.46 -5.28
N GLY A 230 27.70 -6.03 -6.53
CA GLY A 230 26.66 -6.48 -7.44
C GLY A 230 26.70 -7.99 -7.71
N ALA A 231 27.89 -8.52 -7.96
CA ALA A 231 28.08 -9.98 -8.16
C ALA A 231 27.69 -10.78 -6.89
N ALA A 232 28.09 -10.32 -5.71
CA ALA A 232 27.70 -10.93 -4.43
C ALA A 232 26.17 -10.89 -4.24
N GLY A 233 25.49 -9.81 -4.64
CA GLY A 233 24.04 -9.70 -4.63
C GLY A 233 23.35 -10.76 -5.51
N ILE A 234 23.84 -10.99 -6.73
CA ILE A 234 23.30 -12.03 -7.64
C ILE A 234 23.52 -13.43 -7.07
N VAL A 235 24.68 -13.70 -6.46
CA VAL A 235 24.94 -14.99 -5.80
C VAL A 235 23.97 -15.20 -4.65
N THR A 236 23.76 -14.18 -3.83
CA THR A 236 22.79 -14.20 -2.72
C THR A 236 21.37 -14.50 -3.24
N PHE A 237 20.93 -13.82 -4.29
CA PHE A 237 19.66 -14.10 -4.94
C PHE A 237 19.54 -15.57 -5.40
N GLY A 238 20.57 -16.10 -6.06
CA GLY A 238 20.59 -17.48 -6.55
C GLY A 238 20.49 -18.52 -5.42
N VAL A 239 21.29 -18.35 -4.36
CA VAL A 239 21.32 -19.28 -3.22
C VAL A 239 19.98 -19.25 -2.46
N PHE A 240 19.54 -18.06 -2.03
CA PHE A 240 18.30 -17.95 -1.24
C PHE A 240 17.04 -18.21 -2.09
N GLY A 241 17.08 -17.90 -3.39
CA GLY A 241 16.03 -18.28 -4.33
C GLY A 241 15.89 -19.79 -4.50
N ALA A 242 17.00 -20.51 -4.60
CA ALA A 242 17.00 -21.99 -4.64
C ALA A 242 16.49 -22.60 -3.32
N MET A 243 16.92 -22.06 -2.16
CA MET A 243 16.44 -22.49 -0.85
C MET A 243 14.95 -22.25 -0.67
N ASN A 244 14.44 -21.09 -1.12
CA ASN A 244 13.01 -20.79 -1.12
C ASN A 244 12.22 -21.79 -1.98
N ARG A 245 12.70 -22.07 -3.19
CA ARG A 245 12.07 -23.06 -4.10
C ARG A 245 12.06 -24.46 -3.50
N SER A 246 13.14 -24.88 -2.83
CA SER A 246 13.19 -26.18 -2.13
C SER A 246 12.14 -26.27 -1.02
N LYS A 247 11.99 -25.22 -0.22
CA LYS A 247 10.95 -25.13 0.84
C LYS A 247 9.54 -25.13 0.23
N PHE A 248 9.33 -24.40 -0.86
CA PHE A 248 8.04 -24.39 -1.56
C PHE A 248 7.65 -25.78 -2.05
N ASN A 249 8.56 -26.48 -2.72
CA ASN A 249 8.30 -27.83 -3.21
C ASN A 249 7.98 -28.81 -2.07
N SER A 250 8.71 -28.75 -0.96
CA SER A 250 8.41 -29.60 0.21
C SER A 250 7.05 -29.32 0.84
N LEU A 251 6.61 -28.06 0.82
CA LEU A 251 5.27 -27.69 1.30
C LEU A 251 4.17 -28.14 0.32
N GLU A 252 4.42 -28.11 -0.99
CA GLU A 252 3.48 -28.57 -2.01
C GLU A 252 3.24 -30.09 -1.88
N ASP A 253 4.29 -30.87 -1.62
CA ASP A 253 4.19 -32.32 -1.41
C ASP A 253 3.46 -32.68 -0.10
N ASP A 254 3.68 -31.91 0.99
CA ASP A 254 3.15 -32.19 2.32
C ASP A 254 1.76 -31.55 2.58
N CYS A 255 1.32 -30.58 1.77
CA CYS A 255 0.10 -29.80 1.97
C CYS A 255 -0.83 -29.87 0.73
N PRO A 256 -1.44 -31.01 0.42
CA PRO A 256 -2.36 -31.13 -0.72
C PRO A 256 -3.57 -30.18 -0.56
N ASN A 257 -3.92 -29.50 -1.64
CA ASN A 257 -5.00 -28.49 -1.67
C ASN A 257 -4.83 -27.32 -0.67
N SER A 258 -3.59 -26.92 -0.39
CA SER A 258 -3.25 -25.84 0.54
C SER A 258 -3.66 -26.11 2.01
N VAL A 259 -3.90 -27.36 2.37
CA VAL A 259 -4.20 -27.78 3.75
C VAL A 259 -3.07 -28.68 4.24
N CYS A 260 -2.32 -28.21 5.23
CA CYS A 260 -1.25 -28.98 5.85
C CYS A 260 -1.81 -29.85 7.00
N LEU A 261 -1.41 -31.09 7.05
CA LEU A 261 -1.81 -32.06 8.09
C LEU A 261 -1.09 -31.87 9.43
N THR A 262 0.03 -31.12 9.41
CA THR A 262 0.86 -30.78 10.57
C THR A 262 1.17 -29.30 10.58
N ASP A 263 1.50 -28.75 11.74
CA ASP A 263 1.93 -27.35 11.85
C ASP A 263 3.26 -27.15 11.11
N ARG A 264 3.23 -26.34 10.05
CA ARG A 264 4.35 -25.98 9.17
C ARG A 264 4.62 -24.47 9.18
N SER A 265 4.19 -23.76 10.21
CA SER A 265 4.36 -22.31 10.35
C SER A 265 5.82 -21.88 10.23
N ASP A 266 6.74 -22.64 10.84
CA ASP A 266 8.17 -22.35 10.81
C ASP A 266 8.77 -22.47 9.38
N ASP A 267 8.32 -23.45 8.59
CA ASP A 267 8.77 -23.64 7.21
C ASP A 267 8.24 -22.56 6.27
N ILE A 268 7.00 -22.11 6.49
CA ILE A 268 6.37 -20.98 5.77
C ILE A 268 7.11 -19.68 6.08
N ASP A 269 7.43 -19.43 7.34
CA ASP A 269 8.15 -18.22 7.76
C ASP A 269 9.61 -18.22 7.29
N ALA A 270 10.27 -19.39 7.28
CA ALA A 270 11.58 -19.54 6.68
C ALA A 270 11.56 -19.24 5.17
N GLY A 271 10.55 -19.74 4.43
CA GLY A 271 10.35 -19.45 3.01
C GLY A 271 10.19 -17.95 2.73
N LYS A 272 9.36 -17.25 3.51
CA LYS A 272 9.18 -15.80 3.40
C LYS A 272 10.47 -15.03 3.66
N ARG A 273 11.28 -15.44 4.66
CA ARG A 273 12.59 -14.83 4.93
C ARG A 273 13.56 -15.03 3.77
N TYR A 274 13.64 -16.23 3.21
CA TYR A 274 14.50 -16.51 2.05
C TYR A 274 14.07 -15.70 0.82
N GLN A 275 12.77 -15.56 0.58
CA GLN A 275 12.24 -14.72 -0.50
C GLN A 275 12.63 -13.25 -0.31
N THR A 276 12.51 -12.72 0.90
CA THR A 276 12.90 -11.32 1.20
C THR A 276 14.39 -11.10 0.96
N ILE A 277 15.26 -12.00 1.46
CA ILE A 277 16.70 -11.92 1.27
C ILE A 277 17.08 -12.03 -0.20
N ALA A 278 16.42 -12.94 -0.95
CA ALA A 278 16.63 -13.07 -2.38
C ALA A 278 16.27 -11.78 -3.13
N ASN A 279 15.11 -11.20 -2.86
CA ASN A 279 14.68 -9.95 -3.51
C ASN A 279 15.64 -8.78 -3.23
N VAL A 280 16.10 -8.62 -1.98
CA VAL A 280 17.11 -7.63 -1.63
C VAL A 280 18.42 -7.91 -2.39
N GLY A 281 18.87 -9.16 -2.44
CA GLY A 281 20.05 -9.57 -3.20
C GLY A 281 19.94 -9.24 -4.69
N LEU A 282 18.78 -9.44 -5.28
CA LEU A 282 18.52 -9.10 -6.68
C LEU A 282 18.65 -7.58 -6.93
N VAL A 283 18.02 -6.76 -6.10
CA VAL A 283 18.07 -5.30 -6.24
C VAL A 283 19.51 -4.81 -6.10
N VAL A 284 20.24 -5.23 -5.07
CA VAL A 284 21.66 -4.88 -4.86
C VAL A 284 22.50 -5.37 -6.04
N GLY A 285 22.24 -6.57 -6.54
CA GLY A 285 22.91 -7.16 -7.68
C GLY A 285 22.76 -6.34 -8.95
N VAL A 286 21.54 -5.99 -9.33
CA VAL A 286 21.25 -5.21 -10.54
C VAL A 286 21.81 -3.79 -10.44
N VAL A 287 21.60 -3.11 -9.33
CA VAL A 287 22.09 -1.74 -9.12
C VAL A 287 23.64 -1.73 -9.09
N GLY A 288 24.25 -2.65 -8.35
CA GLY A 288 25.72 -2.73 -8.23
C GLY A 288 26.41 -3.03 -9.55
N LEU A 289 25.90 -4.02 -10.32
CA LEU A 289 26.43 -4.34 -11.65
C LEU A 289 26.20 -3.20 -12.65
N GLY A 290 25.01 -2.59 -12.64
CA GLY A 290 24.70 -1.44 -13.52
C GLY A 290 25.63 -0.27 -13.24
N THR A 291 25.78 0.13 -11.99
CA THR A 291 26.68 1.23 -11.57
C THR A 291 28.12 0.90 -11.87
N GLY A 292 28.57 -0.34 -11.56
CA GLY A 292 29.94 -0.78 -11.84
C GLY A 292 30.27 -0.77 -13.33
N THR A 293 29.33 -1.19 -14.18
CA THR A 293 29.49 -1.15 -15.65
C THR A 293 29.59 0.30 -16.18
N VAL A 294 28.71 1.18 -15.71
CA VAL A 294 28.73 2.59 -16.12
C VAL A 294 30.07 3.26 -15.70
N LEU A 295 30.49 3.06 -14.44
CA LEU A 295 31.77 3.60 -13.95
C LEU A 295 32.97 3.02 -14.71
N TYR A 296 32.94 1.73 -15.06
CA TYR A 296 33.96 1.09 -15.87
C TYR A 296 34.06 1.70 -17.26
N LEU A 297 32.93 1.85 -17.97
CA LEU A 297 32.88 2.46 -19.29
C LEU A 297 33.31 3.93 -19.29
N LEU A 298 32.93 4.68 -18.23
CA LEU A 298 33.36 6.09 -18.09
C LEU A 298 34.81 6.24 -17.62
N SER A 299 35.46 5.18 -17.18
CA SER A 299 36.87 5.20 -16.76
C SER A 299 37.86 4.93 -17.91
N ASP A 300 37.36 4.56 -19.09
CA ASP A 300 38.20 4.19 -20.23
C ASP A 300 38.75 5.39 -21.07
N ASP A 301 38.36 6.63 -20.72
CA ASP A 301 38.79 7.84 -21.50
C ASP A 301 40.14 8.45 -21.06
N LYS A 302 40.89 7.80 -20.13
CA LYS A 302 42.23 8.28 -19.70
C LYS A 302 43.38 7.35 -20.08
N GLY A 303 43.37 6.77 -21.25
CA GLY A 303 44.44 5.88 -21.71
C GLY A 303 44.96 6.13 -23.12
N ARG A 304 44.58 7.23 -23.77
CA ARG A 304 45.25 7.71 -24.98
C ARG A 304 46.00 8.99 -24.64
N GLU A 305 47.26 8.84 -24.18
CA GLU A 305 48.24 9.92 -24.33
C GLU A 305 48.29 10.26 -25.84
N GLN A 306 47.70 11.38 -26.21
CA GLN A 306 47.95 11.94 -27.54
C GLN A 306 49.44 12.30 -27.58
N PRO A 307 50.19 11.81 -28.55
CA PRO A 307 51.61 12.20 -28.73
C PRO A 307 51.63 13.71 -28.93
N THR A 308 52.04 14.44 -27.91
CA THR A 308 52.24 15.90 -27.98
C THR A 308 53.61 16.14 -28.55
N THR A 309 53.64 16.53 -29.79
CA THR A 309 54.88 17.03 -30.43
C THR A 309 54.97 18.55 -30.24
N GLN A 310 55.96 19.01 -29.49
CA GLN A 310 56.26 20.42 -29.33
C GLN A 310 57.42 20.79 -30.25
N VAL A 311 57.19 21.78 -31.10
CA VAL A 311 58.23 22.34 -31.96
C VAL A 311 58.64 23.71 -31.43
N GLY A 312 59.84 23.80 -30.94
CA GLY A 312 60.49 25.06 -30.51
C GLY A 312 61.36 25.62 -31.61
N VAL A 313 61.17 26.91 -32.00
CA VAL A 313 62.02 27.60 -32.99
C VAL A 313 62.82 28.67 -32.28
N GLY A 314 64.16 28.57 -32.31
CA GLY A 314 65.11 29.54 -31.75
C GLY A 314 66.00 30.10 -32.88
N PRO A 315 66.74 31.23 -32.63
CA PRO A 315 67.63 31.83 -33.66
C PRO A 315 68.77 30.87 -34.05
N GLY A 316 68.56 30.09 -35.09
CA GLY A 316 69.51 29.13 -35.65
C GLY A 316 69.29 27.66 -35.21
N SER A 317 68.20 27.33 -34.52
CA SER A 317 67.88 25.95 -34.15
C SER A 317 66.36 25.66 -34.12
N VAL A 318 66.00 24.46 -34.54
CA VAL A 318 64.62 23.92 -34.43
C VAL A 318 64.72 22.67 -33.51
N THR A 319 64.04 22.68 -32.40
CA THR A 319 63.96 21.53 -31.47
C THR A 319 62.61 20.91 -31.56
N VAL A 320 62.53 19.60 -31.81
CA VAL A 320 61.29 18.81 -31.79
C VAL A 320 61.39 17.89 -30.59
N GLN A 321 60.48 18.02 -29.62
CA GLN A 321 60.40 17.19 -28.46
C GLN A 321 59.00 16.50 -28.44
N GLY A 322 58.96 15.19 -28.41
CA GLY A 322 57.77 14.38 -28.36
C GLY A 322 58.00 13.09 -27.60
N THR A 323 56.98 12.57 -26.94
CA THR A 323 56.96 11.23 -26.33
C THR A 323 56.29 10.28 -27.32
N PHE A 324 56.97 9.19 -27.64
CA PHE A 324 56.58 8.15 -28.60
C PHE A 324 56.17 6.89 -27.84
#